data_5e2b84998888ca225b0a8015c6655ead
#
_entry.id   5e2b84998888ca225b0a8015c6655ead
#
_cell.length_a   1.000
_cell.length_b   1.000
_cell.length_c   1.000
_cell.angle_alpha   90.00
_cell.angle_beta   90.00
_cell.angle_gamma   90.00
#
_symmetry.space_group_name_H-M   'P 1'
#
loop_
_entity.id
_entity.type
_entity.pdbx_description
1 polymer ?
#
loop_
_entity_poly.entity_id
_entity_poly.type
_entity_poly.pdbx_seq_one_letter_code
_entity_poly.pdbx_strand_id
1 'polypeptide(L)'
;MPEKRTVARAKRDLRQGKSPSTAAGEFVKEEMDHIRAGKHGAKSAKQAIAIGLSKARRAGVPLPNRRGKKAASKRPHAASARRARAVRQALKRQPRRAASHRALSRQSHQAAKRRGRADRRRAGRRAAATRRR
;
A
#
# COMPACT_ATOMS: atom_id res chain seq x y z
N MET A 1 -8.82 0.65 -10.08
CA MET A 1 -8.75 2.10 -9.81
C MET A 1 -8.98 2.31 -8.33
N PRO A 2 -8.26 3.22 -7.67
CA PRO A 2 -8.57 3.58 -6.29
C PRO A 2 -9.90 4.33 -6.20
N GLU A 3 -10.57 4.19 -5.06
CA GLU A 3 -11.84 4.88 -4.82
C GLU A 3 -11.63 6.40 -4.69
N LYS A 4 -12.58 7.19 -5.20
CA LYS A 4 -12.51 8.66 -5.13
C LYS A 4 -12.35 9.17 -3.69
N ARG A 5 -13.02 8.50 -2.73
CA ARG A 5 -12.93 8.82 -1.29
C ARG A 5 -11.51 8.62 -0.75
N THR A 6 -10.85 7.55 -1.12
CA THR A 6 -9.46 7.24 -0.71
C THR A 6 -8.49 8.28 -1.25
N VAL A 7 -8.64 8.64 -2.53
CA VAL A 7 -7.83 9.70 -3.15
C VAL A 7 -8.04 11.05 -2.45
N ALA A 8 -9.29 11.39 -2.13
CA ALA A 8 -9.62 12.64 -1.43
C ALA A 8 -9.00 12.69 -0.03
N ARG A 9 -9.07 11.58 0.74
CA ARG A 9 -8.44 11.48 2.07
C ARG A 9 -6.92 11.62 1.98
N ALA A 10 -6.28 10.90 1.08
CA ALA A 10 -4.83 10.98 0.90
C ALA A 10 -4.37 12.40 0.51
N LYS A 11 -5.11 13.08 -0.38
CA LYS A 11 -4.83 14.47 -0.73
C LYS A 11 -5.01 15.43 0.46
N ARG A 12 -6.03 15.20 1.28
CA ARG A 12 -6.25 15.98 2.51
C ARG A 12 -5.09 15.78 3.49
N ASP A 13 -4.64 14.54 3.70
CA ASP A 13 -3.53 14.24 4.59
C ASP A 13 -2.24 14.93 4.14
N LEU A 14 -1.96 14.94 2.83
CA LEU A 14 -0.81 15.66 2.27
C LEU A 14 -0.93 17.17 2.46
N ARG A 15 -2.13 17.76 2.26
CA ARG A 15 -2.37 19.20 2.51
C ARG A 15 -2.23 19.57 3.99
N GLN A 16 -2.54 18.64 4.90
CA GLN A 16 -2.32 18.81 6.34
C GLN A 16 -0.86 18.61 6.77
N GLY A 17 0.07 18.46 5.83
CA GLY A 17 1.50 18.27 6.12
C GLY A 17 1.84 16.89 6.70
N LYS A 18 0.92 15.91 6.60
CA LYS A 18 1.22 14.54 7.01
C LYS A 18 2.19 13.88 6.04
N SER A 19 2.93 12.89 6.53
CA SER A 19 3.92 12.20 5.69
C SER A 19 3.26 11.47 4.51
N PRO A 20 3.96 11.37 3.36
CA PRO A 20 3.47 10.60 2.21
C PRO A 20 3.15 9.14 2.55
N SER A 21 3.85 8.55 3.51
CA SER A 21 3.55 7.20 3.99
C SER A 21 2.20 7.11 4.71
N THR A 22 1.80 8.16 5.44
CA THR A 22 0.48 8.25 6.07
C THR A 22 -0.62 8.32 4.99
N ALA A 23 -0.47 9.22 4.02
CA ALA A 23 -1.41 9.33 2.90
C ALA A 23 -1.51 8.02 2.09
N ALA A 24 -0.41 7.29 1.91
CA ALA A 24 -0.42 5.98 1.26
C ALA A 24 -1.12 4.90 2.10
N GLY A 25 -1.17 5.05 3.41
CA GLY A 25 -1.90 4.17 4.32
C GLY A 25 -3.39 4.06 3.98
N GLU A 26 -4.01 5.15 3.48
CA GLU A 26 -5.40 5.12 3.05
C GLU A 26 -5.65 4.13 1.91
N PHE A 27 -4.71 4.02 0.96
CA PHE A 27 -4.79 3.04 -0.14
C PHE A 27 -4.54 1.60 0.33
N VAL A 28 -3.65 1.42 1.30
CA VAL A 28 -3.42 0.11 1.92
C VAL A 28 -4.67 -0.34 2.68
N LYS A 29 -5.31 0.56 3.42
CA LYS A 29 -6.58 0.31 4.11
C LYS A 29 -7.67 -0.10 3.12
N GLU A 30 -7.87 0.67 2.05
CA GLU A 30 -8.83 0.34 0.97
C GLU A 30 -8.58 -1.08 0.43
N GLU A 31 -7.32 -1.44 0.20
CA GLU A 31 -6.95 -2.75 -0.31
C GLU A 31 -7.31 -3.87 0.67
N MET A 32 -7.08 -3.66 1.98
CA MET A 32 -7.47 -4.61 3.01
C MET A 32 -8.99 -4.77 3.09
N ASP A 33 -9.73 -3.67 2.98
CA ASP A 33 -11.20 -3.69 3.01
C ASP A 33 -11.75 -4.40 1.76
N HIS A 34 -11.17 -4.21 0.58
CA HIS A 34 -11.53 -4.95 -0.64
C HIS A 34 -11.30 -6.45 -0.51
N ILE A 35 -10.18 -6.87 0.09
CA ILE A 35 -9.89 -8.29 0.32
C ILE A 35 -10.85 -8.89 1.34
N ARG A 36 -11.16 -8.17 2.43
CA ARG A 36 -12.14 -8.61 3.44
C ARG A 36 -13.54 -8.72 2.86
N ALA A 37 -13.94 -7.76 2.02
CA ALA A 37 -15.21 -7.77 1.31
C ALA A 37 -15.29 -8.84 0.21
N GLY A 38 -14.20 -9.53 -0.10
CA GLY A 38 -14.17 -10.59 -1.10
C GLY A 38 -14.16 -10.11 -2.55
N LYS A 39 -13.87 -8.84 -2.82
CA LYS A 39 -13.70 -8.33 -4.19
C LYS A 39 -12.53 -9.02 -4.92
N HIS A 40 -11.51 -9.38 -4.19
CA HIS A 40 -10.37 -10.22 -4.60
C HIS A 40 -9.62 -10.72 -3.36
N GLY A 41 -8.60 -11.55 -3.55
CA GLY A 41 -7.71 -12.00 -2.47
C GLY A 41 -6.27 -11.53 -2.67
N ALA A 42 -5.38 -12.02 -1.81
CA ALA A 42 -3.95 -11.86 -1.93
C ALA A 42 -3.22 -13.09 -1.38
N LYS A 43 -2.08 -13.43 -1.96
CA LYS A 43 -1.25 -14.56 -1.51
C LYS A 43 -0.71 -14.34 -0.09
N SER A 44 -0.41 -13.07 0.25
CA SER A 44 0.12 -12.70 1.56
C SER A 44 -0.23 -11.25 1.91
N ALA A 45 -0.17 -10.90 3.20
CA ALA A 45 -0.31 -9.52 3.66
C ALA A 45 0.70 -8.57 3.00
N LYS A 46 1.93 -9.04 2.79
CA LYS A 46 2.97 -8.28 2.08
C LYS A 46 2.56 -7.92 0.65
N GLN A 47 1.93 -8.84 -0.07
CA GLN A 47 1.42 -8.59 -1.42
C GLN A 47 0.27 -7.57 -1.39
N ALA A 48 -0.68 -7.71 -0.48
CA ALA A 48 -1.79 -6.78 -0.33
C ALA A 48 -1.30 -5.35 -0.05
N ILE A 49 -0.34 -5.19 0.86
CA ILE A 49 0.31 -3.90 1.14
C ILE A 49 1.00 -3.34 -0.11
N ALA A 50 1.72 -4.18 -0.86
CA ALA A 50 2.42 -3.75 -2.08
C ALA A 50 1.44 -3.26 -3.16
N ILE A 51 0.27 -3.88 -3.29
CA ILE A 51 -0.80 -3.44 -4.20
C ILE A 51 -1.33 -2.06 -3.76
N GLY A 52 -1.63 -1.87 -2.48
CA GLY A 52 -2.08 -0.58 -1.93
C GLY A 52 -1.06 0.54 -2.17
N LEU A 53 0.23 0.29 -1.90
CA LEU A 53 1.31 1.25 -2.17
C LEU A 53 1.47 1.55 -3.68
N SER A 54 1.25 0.56 -4.53
CA SER A 54 1.26 0.75 -6.00
C SER A 54 0.11 1.64 -6.46
N LYS A 55 -1.10 1.48 -5.88
CA LYS A 55 -2.24 2.35 -6.12
C LYS A 55 -1.95 3.80 -5.68
N ALA A 56 -1.34 3.97 -4.49
CA ALA A 56 -0.96 5.28 -3.98
C ALA A 56 0.00 6.02 -4.93
N ARG A 57 1.03 5.34 -5.45
CA ARG A 57 1.96 5.93 -6.43
C ARG A 57 1.26 6.37 -7.71
N ARG A 58 0.35 5.56 -8.23
CA ARG A 58 -0.44 5.92 -9.42
C ARG A 58 -1.39 7.10 -9.17
N ALA A 59 -1.85 7.26 -7.95
CA ALA A 59 -2.66 8.41 -7.52
C ALA A 59 -1.83 9.67 -7.24
N GLY A 60 -0.50 9.63 -7.42
CA GLY A 60 0.38 10.78 -7.26
C GLY A 60 0.92 11.01 -5.85
N VAL A 61 0.78 10.04 -4.93
CA VAL A 61 1.41 10.15 -3.60
C VAL A 61 2.93 9.99 -3.75
N PRO A 62 3.76 10.97 -3.29
CA PRO A 62 5.21 10.97 -3.48
C PRO A 62 5.91 9.98 -2.54
N LEU A 63 5.79 8.69 -2.84
CA LEU A 63 6.45 7.63 -2.08
C LEU A 63 7.87 7.40 -2.58
N PRO A 64 8.85 7.23 -1.69
CA PRO A 64 10.22 6.93 -2.09
C PRO A 64 10.28 5.62 -2.89
N ASN A 65 10.96 5.68 -4.04
CA ASN A 65 11.24 4.49 -4.84
C ASN A 65 12.37 3.70 -4.18
N ARG A 66 12.08 2.49 -3.75
CA ARG A 66 13.05 1.60 -3.09
C ARG A 66 14.21 1.17 -3.97
N ARG A 67 14.18 1.45 -5.28
CA ARG A 67 15.17 0.97 -6.26
C ARG A 67 15.76 2.04 -7.16
N GLY A 68 15.68 3.32 -6.83
CA GLY A 68 16.34 4.37 -7.63
C GLY A 68 15.97 4.41 -9.13
N LYS A 69 15.08 3.56 -9.60
CA LYS A 69 14.64 3.57 -11.00
C LYS A 69 13.60 4.66 -11.18
N LYS A 70 13.96 5.66 -11.98
CA LYS A 70 13.00 6.62 -12.55
C LYS A 70 11.79 5.83 -13.05
N ALA A 71 10.59 6.20 -12.61
CA ALA A 71 9.36 5.64 -13.13
C ALA A 71 9.31 5.95 -14.64
N ALA A 72 9.71 4.98 -15.44
CA ALA A 72 9.48 5.06 -16.87
C ALA A 72 7.97 5.01 -17.06
N SER A 73 7.37 6.12 -17.44
CA SER A 73 5.98 6.20 -17.87
C SER A 73 5.86 5.45 -19.21
N LYS A 74 5.84 4.13 -19.14
CA LYS A 74 5.55 3.33 -20.32
C LYS A 74 4.05 3.41 -20.57
N ARG A 75 3.68 3.99 -21.71
CA ARG A 75 2.32 3.95 -22.24
C ARG A 75 1.78 2.52 -22.21
N PRO A 76 0.50 2.30 -21.85
CA PRO A 76 -0.07 0.96 -21.77
C PRO A 76 -0.17 0.37 -23.19
N HIS A 77 0.66 -0.62 -23.48
CA HIS A 77 0.53 -1.45 -24.67
C HIS A 77 -0.63 -2.45 -24.49
N ALA A 78 -1.24 -2.89 -25.60
CA ALA A 78 -2.29 -3.93 -25.59
C ALA A 78 -1.87 -5.19 -24.79
N ALA A 79 -0.59 -5.57 -24.86
CA ALA A 79 0.01 -6.64 -24.05
C ALA A 79 -0.07 -6.36 -22.55
N SER A 80 -0.08 -5.08 -22.10
CA SER A 80 -0.23 -4.72 -20.69
C SER A 80 -1.68 -4.88 -20.21
N ALA A 81 -2.67 -4.63 -21.06
CA ALA A 81 -4.07 -4.84 -20.73
C ALA A 81 -4.39 -6.34 -20.54
N ARG A 82 -3.88 -7.21 -21.40
CA ARG A 82 -4.01 -8.67 -21.29
C ARG A 82 -3.37 -9.17 -19.98
N ARG A 83 -2.17 -8.70 -19.67
CA ARG A 83 -1.46 -9.03 -18.43
C ARG A 83 -2.24 -8.53 -17.20
N ALA A 84 -2.78 -7.32 -17.25
CA ALA A 84 -3.59 -6.75 -16.16
C ALA A 84 -4.87 -7.56 -15.90
N ARG A 85 -5.52 -8.09 -16.95
CA ARG A 85 -6.68 -9.00 -16.82
C ARG A 85 -6.26 -10.32 -16.16
N ALA A 86 -5.18 -10.95 -16.61
CA ALA A 86 -4.67 -12.19 -16.04
C ALA A 86 -4.31 -12.03 -14.55
N VAL A 87 -3.64 -10.94 -14.18
CA VAL A 87 -3.31 -10.64 -12.78
C VAL A 87 -4.59 -10.46 -11.95
N ARG A 88 -5.59 -9.74 -12.44
CA ARG A 88 -6.88 -9.59 -11.72
C ARG A 88 -7.59 -10.91 -11.52
N GLN A 89 -7.62 -11.78 -12.53
CA GLN A 89 -8.21 -13.13 -12.41
C GLN A 89 -7.43 -13.98 -11.40
N ALA A 90 -6.11 -13.94 -11.42
CA ALA A 90 -5.28 -14.62 -10.44
C ALA A 90 -5.54 -14.12 -9.01
N LEU A 91 -5.68 -12.80 -8.81
CA LEU A 91 -6.00 -12.21 -7.50
C LEU A 91 -7.38 -12.63 -6.99
N LYS A 92 -8.39 -12.73 -7.87
CA LYS A 92 -9.73 -13.21 -7.49
C LYS A 92 -9.71 -14.65 -6.92
N ARG A 93 -8.78 -15.48 -7.36
CA ARG A 93 -8.59 -16.87 -6.88
C ARG A 93 -7.79 -16.95 -5.58
N GLN A 94 -7.17 -15.86 -5.13
CA GLN A 94 -6.35 -15.85 -3.92
C GLN A 94 -7.21 -15.79 -2.65
N PRO A 95 -6.72 -16.36 -1.53
CA PRO A 95 -7.46 -16.37 -0.27
C PRO A 95 -7.55 -14.98 0.37
N ARG A 96 -8.65 -14.74 1.10
CA ARG A 96 -8.88 -13.49 1.84
C ARG A 96 -8.08 -13.38 3.14
N ARG A 97 -7.55 -14.48 3.66
CA ARG A 97 -6.80 -14.54 4.93
C ARG A 97 -5.59 -13.60 5.00
N ALA A 98 -5.08 -13.13 3.86
CA ALA A 98 -3.99 -12.16 3.79
C ALA A 98 -4.31 -10.82 4.46
N ALA A 99 -5.59 -10.41 4.51
CA ALA A 99 -6.06 -9.19 5.16
C ALA A 99 -6.54 -9.42 6.61
N SER A 100 -6.35 -10.62 7.18
CA SER A 100 -6.70 -10.90 8.57
C SER A 100 -5.77 -10.14 9.54
N HIS A 101 -6.29 -9.79 10.73
CA HIS A 101 -5.50 -9.16 11.78
C HIS A 101 -4.23 -9.97 12.12
N ARG A 102 -4.35 -11.30 12.18
CA ARG A 102 -3.20 -12.19 12.44
C ARG A 102 -2.14 -12.11 11.35
N ALA A 103 -2.52 -12.05 10.07
CA ALA A 103 -1.58 -11.93 8.95
C ALA A 103 -0.88 -10.57 8.95
N LEU A 104 -1.61 -9.49 9.19
CA LEU A 104 -1.09 -8.13 9.28
C LEU A 104 -0.15 -7.96 10.48
N SER A 105 -0.53 -8.49 11.65
CA SER A 105 0.31 -8.48 12.85
C SER A 105 1.63 -9.22 12.60
N ARG A 106 1.59 -10.44 12.06
CA ARG A 106 2.81 -11.17 11.69
C ARG A 106 3.68 -10.38 10.71
N GLN A 107 3.07 -9.74 9.70
CA GLN A 107 3.81 -8.93 8.74
C GLN A 107 4.48 -7.72 9.41
N SER A 108 3.79 -7.02 10.31
CA SER A 108 4.36 -5.88 11.03
C SER A 108 5.52 -6.29 11.95
N HIS A 109 5.37 -7.39 12.68
CA HIS A 109 6.44 -7.95 13.51
C HIS A 109 7.66 -8.37 12.69
N GLN A 110 7.45 -9.06 11.57
CA GLN A 110 8.55 -9.44 10.67
C GLN A 110 9.25 -8.21 10.06
N ALA A 111 8.49 -7.21 9.66
CA ALA A 111 9.05 -5.95 9.14
C ALA A 111 9.84 -5.22 10.23
N ALA A 112 9.35 -5.19 11.48
CA ALA A 112 10.05 -4.59 12.62
C ALA A 112 11.35 -5.33 12.97
N LYS A 113 11.36 -6.68 12.92
CA LYS A 113 12.56 -7.48 13.15
C LYS A 113 13.65 -7.23 12.09
N ARG A 114 13.25 -7.01 10.83
CA ARG A 114 14.20 -6.71 9.74
C ARG A 114 14.80 -5.29 9.82
N ARG A 115 14.17 -4.39 10.57
CA ARG A 115 14.71 -3.06 10.83
C ARG A 115 15.67 -3.11 12.01
N GLY A 116 16.82 -2.47 11.88
CA GLY A 116 17.75 -2.31 12.99
C GLY A 116 17.10 -1.52 14.15
N ARG A 117 17.68 -1.63 15.35
CA ARG A 117 17.18 -0.93 16.55
C ARG A 117 17.10 0.60 16.35
N ALA A 118 18.07 1.19 15.65
CA ALA A 118 18.09 2.61 15.33
C ALA A 118 16.92 3.03 14.43
N ASP A 119 16.60 2.25 13.40
CA ASP A 119 15.50 2.56 12.48
C ASP A 119 14.13 2.41 13.17
N ARG A 120 13.98 1.47 14.09
CA ARG A 120 12.76 1.35 14.91
C ARG A 120 12.55 2.57 15.79
N ARG A 121 13.61 3.08 16.43
CA ARG A 121 13.56 4.32 17.23
C ARG A 121 13.19 5.53 16.38
N ARG A 122 13.78 5.68 15.19
CA ARG A 122 13.43 6.77 14.25
C ARG A 122 11.97 6.68 13.82
N ALA A 123 11.47 5.50 13.48
CA ALA A 123 10.07 5.29 13.11
C ALA A 123 9.13 5.66 14.27
N GLY A 124 9.45 5.29 15.50
CA GLY A 124 8.69 5.67 16.69
C GLY A 124 8.63 7.18 16.91
N ARG A 125 9.77 7.88 16.78
CA ARG A 125 9.83 9.36 16.89
C ARG A 125 8.97 10.04 15.81
N ARG A 126 9.03 9.57 14.56
CA ARG A 126 8.20 10.10 13.47
C ARG A 126 6.70 9.89 13.72
N ALA A 127 6.32 8.71 14.19
CA ALA A 127 4.93 8.42 14.53
C ALA A 127 4.42 9.29 15.68
N ALA A 128 5.23 9.53 16.71
CA ALA A 128 4.89 10.42 17.81
C ALA A 128 4.72 11.87 17.34
N ALA A 129 5.61 12.37 16.48
CA ALA A 129 5.52 13.70 15.90
C ALA A 129 4.25 13.88 15.04
N THR A 130 3.85 12.86 14.28
CA THR A 130 2.62 12.90 13.46
C THR A 130 1.35 12.93 14.31
N ARG A 131 1.36 12.27 15.48
CA ARG A 131 0.20 12.28 16.40
C ARG A 131 -0.01 13.61 17.14
N ARG A 132 1.05 14.40 17.29
CA ARG A 132 1.00 15.71 17.97
C ARG A 132 0.52 16.86 17.07
N ARG A 133 0.38 16.62 15.78
CA ARG A 133 -0.15 17.55 14.79
C ARG A 133 -1.63 17.26 14.50
#